data_07f72b25b176929c87b7f58cfb03c186
#
_entry.id   07f72b25b176929c87b7f58cfb03c186
#
_cell.length_a   1.000
_cell.length_b   1.000
_cell.length_c   1.000
_cell.angle_alpha   90.00
_cell.angle_beta   90.00
_cell.angle_gamma   90.00
#
_symmetry.space_group_name_H-M   'P 1'
#
loop_
_entity.id
_entity.type
_entity.pdbx_description
1 polymer ?
#
loop_
_entity_poly.entity_id
_entity_poly.type
_entity_poly.pdbx_seq_one_letter_code
_entity_poly.pdbx_strand_id
1 'polypeptide(L)'
;MATNTIAPIPRLIYGTAWKKAQTAPLVVSALSAGFRGLDTAASHHYYEEGVGAGLRTWLAQNPASLPRSSLYIQTKFSPAPSSLPIPEQVHSSIASSFKHLSAPRNLFSDASPAAEASSGDSSVPHDQDADFYLDCVLLHAPYPAYEDTLLAWRALESYVPHRIRTIGISNVDLDELRTLCDDASVKPVVVQNRLNPKEAYNTPVRIFCRERGINFQSFWTLTANPGLVKSDIVGNVAAAVGVSNEVAMYGLVLGLGGVSVLDGTTNESRMKGDLEGVEKVAAWAAGEGSTVWQESLGAFKSVLGDKETV
;
A
#
# COMPACT_ATOMS: atom_id res chain seq x y z
N MET A 1 -28.24 5.22 -3.07
CA MET A 1 -26.92 5.25 -3.73
C MET A 1 -25.89 5.00 -2.63
N ALA A 2 -25.22 3.84 -2.65
CA ALA A 2 -24.16 3.59 -1.68
C ALA A 2 -23.03 4.59 -1.96
N THR A 3 -22.68 5.39 -0.98
CA THR A 3 -21.51 6.28 -1.05
C THR A 3 -20.28 5.40 -1.23
N ASN A 4 -19.60 5.54 -2.36
CA ASN A 4 -18.41 4.77 -2.73
C ASN A 4 -17.23 5.29 -1.87
N THR A 5 -17.26 5.00 -0.58
CA THR A 5 -16.25 5.49 0.37
C THR A 5 -14.97 4.71 0.12
N ILE A 6 -13.96 5.39 -0.41
CA ILE A 6 -12.61 4.83 -0.55
C ILE A 6 -12.07 4.62 0.87
N ALA A 7 -11.60 3.41 1.16
CA ALA A 7 -10.94 3.13 2.44
C ALA A 7 -9.71 4.05 2.60
N PRO A 8 -9.50 4.63 3.78
CA PRO A 8 -8.30 5.42 4.02
C PRO A 8 -7.06 4.53 3.85
N ILE A 9 -6.04 5.05 3.19
CA ILE A 9 -4.77 4.32 3.02
C ILE A 9 -4.12 4.16 4.40
N PRO A 10 -3.83 2.93 4.85
CA PRO A 10 -3.23 2.70 6.16
C PRO A 10 -1.83 3.33 6.27
N ARG A 11 -1.47 3.77 7.47
CA ARG A 11 -0.12 4.31 7.76
C ARG A 11 0.96 3.24 7.58
N LEU A 12 0.72 2.02 8.09
CA LEU A 12 1.54 0.84 7.84
C LEU A 12 0.77 -0.14 6.95
N ILE A 13 1.42 -0.60 5.88
CA ILE A 13 0.89 -1.57 4.93
C ILE A 13 1.80 -2.80 4.98
N TYR A 14 1.22 -3.99 5.10
CA TYR A 14 2.01 -5.22 5.11
C TYR A 14 2.50 -5.57 3.70
N GLY A 15 3.82 -5.49 3.49
CA GLY A 15 4.47 -5.80 2.23
C GLY A 15 4.79 -7.29 2.11
N THR A 16 4.31 -7.94 1.04
CA THR A 16 4.41 -9.40 0.86
C THR A 16 5.55 -9.85 -0.06
N ALA A 17 6.40 -8.94 -0.53
CA ALA A 17 7.56 -9.28 -1.37
C ALA A 17 8.49 -10.31 -0.70
N TRP A 18 9.03 -11.26 -1.49
CA TRP A 18 10.03 -12.24 -1.09
C TRP A 18 9.62 -13.26 -0.02
N LYS A 19 8.32 -13.35 0.30
CA LYS A 19 7.80 -14.29 1.32
C LYS A 19 7.66 -15.74 0.79
N LYS A 20 7.57 -15.93 -0.53
CA LYS A 20 7.48 -17.25 -1.18
C LYS A 20 6.36 -18.10 -0.56
N ALA A 21 6.66 -19.35 -0.22
CA ALA A 21 5.69 -20.27 0.40
C ALA A 21 5.18 -19.82 1.79
N GLN A 22 5.88 -18.89 2.45
CA GLN A 22 5.44 -18.34 3.74
C GLN A 22 4.41 -17.21 3.60
N THR A 23 4.06 -16.80 2.38
CA THR A 23 3.14 -15.67 2.15
C THR A 23 1.81 -15.86 2.88
N ALA A 24 1.14 -17.00 2.70
CA ALA A 24 -0.17 -17.23 3.29
C ALA A 24 -0.14 -17.20 4.84
N PRO A 25 0.71 -17.96 5.56
CA PRO A 25 0.77 -17.87 7.01
C PRO A 25 1.18 -16.47 7.51
N LEU A 26 2.08 -15.77 6.83
CA LEU A 26 2.49 -14.43 7.22
C LEU A 26 1.38 -13.39 7.01
N VAL A 27 0.52 -13.53 6.00
CA VAL A 27 -0.68 -12.69 5.85
C VAL A 27 -1.66 -12.93 6.99
N VAL A 28 -1.87 -14.19 7.41
CA VAL A 28 -2.69 -14.51 8.58
C VAL A 28 -2.13 -13.85 9.83
N SER A 29 -0.82 -13.97 10.07
CA SER A 29 -0.15 -13.32 11.22
C SER A 29 -0.26 -11.80 11.19
N ALA A 30 -0.06 -11.18 10.03
CA ALA A 30 -0.15 -9.73 9.88
C ALA A 30 -1.58 -9.19 10.16
N LEU A 31 -2.60 -9.84 9.60
CA LEU A 31 -4.00 -9.48 9.86
C LEU A 31 -4.37 -9.70 11.34
N SER A 32 -3.88 -10.78 11.96
CA SER A 32 -4.07 -11.08 13.38
C SER A 32 -3.36 -10.08 14.30
N ALA A 33 -2.19 -9.58 13.88
CA ALA A 33 -1.47 -8.51 14.58
C ALA A 33 -2.18 -7.14 14.49
N GLY A 34 -3.09 -6.96 13.52
CA GLY A 34 -3.85 -5.72 13.37
C GLY A 34 -3.60 -4.96 12.06
N PHE A 35 -2.74 -5.45 11.17
CA PHE A 35 -2.63 -4.85 9.83
C PHE A 35 -3.98 -4.88 9.11
N ARG A 36 -4.26 -3.79 8.40
CA ARG A 36 -5.47 -3.65 7.57
C ARG A 36 -5.13 -3.29 6.12
N GLY A 37 -3.86 -3.11 5.80
CA GLY A 37 -3.34 -2.93 4.45
C GLY A 37 -2.46 -4.11 4.05
N LEU A 38 -2.68 -4.66 2.85
CA LEU A 38 -1.85 -5.68 2.21
C LEU A 38 -1.34 -5.15 0.88
N ASP A 39 -0.02 -5.23 0.65
CA ASP A 39 0.63 -4.89 -0.62
C ASP A 39 1.25 -6.13 -1.24
N THR A 40 0.89 -6.38 -2.50
CA THR A 40 1.44 -7.47 -3.32
C THR A 40 1.70 -7.00 -4.75
N ALA A 41 2.01 -7.90 -5.67
CA ALA A 41 2.13 -7.64 -7.10
C ALA A 41 2.04 -8.93 -7.93
N ALA A 42 1.58 -8.80 -9.18
CA ALA A 42 1.68 -9.83 -10.21
C ALA A 42 3.12 -9.88 -10.76
N SER A 43 4.07 -10.37 -9.96
CA SER A 43 5.50 -10.42 -10.28
C SER A 43 6.17 -11.57 -9.54
N HIS A 44 7.27 -12.11 -10.10
CA HIS A 44 8.00 -13.25 -9.56
C HIS A 44 8.57 -13.09 -8.14
N HIS A 45 8.64 -11.86 -7.62
CA HIS A 45 9.05 -11.57 -6.24
C HIS A 45 7.89 -11.69 -5.23
N TYR A 46 6.68 -11.89 -5.71
CA TYR A 46 5.46 -11.94 -4.94
C TYR A 46 4.72 -13.25 -5.18
N TYR A 47 3.73 -13.53 -4.34
CA TYR A 47 2.89 -14.72 -4.45
C TYR A 47 1.44 -14.32 -4.14
N GLU A 48 0.73 -13.74 -5.12
CA GLU A 48 -0.65 -13.25 -4.97
C GLU A 48 -1.62 -14.35 -4.52
N GLU A 49 -1.48 -15.56 -5.05
CA GLU A 49 -2.30 -16.71 -4.64
C GLU A 49 -2.15 -16.98 -3.13
N GLY A 50 -0.91 -16.89 -2.61
CA GLY A 50 -0.63 -17.01 -1.18
C GLY A 50 -1.23 -15.88 -0.36
N VAL A 51 -1.25 -14.65 -0.90
CA VAL A 51 -1.90 -13.51 -0.23
C VAL A 51 -3.40 -13.74 -0.11
N GLY A 52 -4.07 -14.12 -1.19
CA GLY A 52 -5.50 -14.42 -1.17
C GLY A 52 -5.85 -15.62 -0.29
N ALA A 53 -5.02 -16.68 -0.31
CA ALA A 53 -5.19 -17.84 0.58
C ALA A 53 -5.10 -17.42 2.06
N GLY A 54 -4.09 -16.60 2.42
CA GLY A 54 -3.94 -16.08 3.78
C GLY A 54 -5.11 -15.21 4.20
N LEU A 55 -5.57 -14.31 3.32
CA LEU A 55 -6.73 -13.45 3.55
C LEU A 55 -8.00 -14.29 3.81
N ARG A 56 -8.31 -15.24 2.93
CA ARG A 56 -9.49 -16.11 3.10
C ARG A 56 -9.40 -16.95 4.37
N THR A 57 -8.22 -17.49 4.68
CA THR A 57 -7.98 -18.24 5.92
C THR A 57 -8.26 -17.39 7.15
N TRP A 58 -7.72 -16.18 7.20
CA TRP A 58 -7.93 -15.27 8.33
C TRP A 58 -9.40 -14.88 8.46
N LEU A 59 -10.07 -14.54 7.37
CA LEU A 59 -11.50 -14.20 7.36
C LEU A 59 -12.38 -15.37 7.84
N ALA A 60 -12.06 -16.60 7.41
CA ALA A 60 -12.79 -17.80 7.85
C ALA A 60 -12.60 -18.10 9.36
N GLN A 61 -11.43 -17.75 9.92
CA GLN A 61 -11.16 -17.84 11.36
C GLN A 61 -11.82 -16.70 12.17
N ASN A 62 -12.15 -15.58 11.51
CA ASN A 62 -12.75 -14.39 12.12
C ASN A 62 -14.00 -13.96 11.33
N PRO A 63 -15.03 -14.84 11.21
CA PRO A 63 -16.17 -14.58 10.34
C PRO A 63 -16.93 -13.34 10.79
N ALA A 64 -17.31 -12.51 9.83
CA ALA A 64 -18.05 -11.27 10.03
C ALA A 64 -17.42 -10.30 11.07
N SER A 65 -16.11 -10.39 11.30
CA SER A 65 -15.40 -9.55 12.29
C SER A 65 -15.25 -8.11 11.83
N LEU A 66 -15.20 -7.87 10.50
CA LEU A 66 -15.05 -6.54 9.94
C LEU A 66 -15.66 -6.44 8.52
N PRO A 67 -16.08 -5.22 8.09
CA PRO A 67 -16.56 -5.00 6.74
C PRO A 67 -15.40 -5.02 5.73
N ARG A 68 -15.69 -5.29 4.45
CA ARG A 68 -14.67 -5.24 3.36
C ARG A 68 -13.97 -3.88 3.29
N SER A 69 -14.69 -2.79 3.58
CA SER A 69 -14.16 -1.43 3.59
C SER A 69 -13.11 -1.15 4.68
N SER A 70 -12.94 -2.06 5.65
CA SER A 70 -11.88 -1.97 6.66
C SER A 70 -10.54 -2.53 6.19
N LEU A 71 -10.49 -3.16 5.02
CA LEU A 71 -9.27 -3.67 4.42
C LEU A 71 -8.86 -2.84 3.21
N TYR A 72 -7.58 -2.56 3.12
CA TYR A 72 -6.92 -1.96 1.97
C TYR A 72 -6.09 -3.03 1.25
N ILE A 73 -6.52 -3.47 0.08
CA ILE A 73 -5.86 -4.51 -0.70
C ILE A 73 -5.28 -3.87 -1.96
N GLN A 74 -3.97 -3.88 -2.06
CA GLN A 74 -3.20 -3.28 -3.14
C GLN A 74 -2.38 -4.33 -3.87
N THR A 75 -2.41 -4.27 -5.20
CA THR A 75 -1.54 -5.06 -6.07
C THR A 75 -0.93 -4.20 -7.17
N LYS A 76 -0.13 -4.81 -8.05
CA LYS A 76 0.57 -4.11 -9.12
C LYS A 76 0.53 -4.91 -10.41
N PHE A 77 0.27 -4.21 -11.52
CA PHE A 77 0.59 -4.71 -12.84
C PHE A 77 2.10 -4.49 -13.11
N SER A 78 2.81 -5.56 -13.42
CA SER A 78 4.25 -5.51 -13.70
C SER A 78 4.51 -5.60 -15.20
N PRO A 79 5.05 -4.56 -15.85
CA PRO A 79 5.50 -4.63 -17.24
C PRO A 79 6.46 -5.80 -17.44
N ALA A 80 6.22 -6.61 -18.46
CA ALA A 80 7.07 -7.73 -18.82
C ALA A 80 7.14 -7.88 -20.35
N PRO A 81 8.23 -8.42 -20.90
CA PRO A 81 8.29 -8.76 -22.31
C PRO A 81 7.15 -9.69 -22.70
N SER A 82 6.37 -9.31 -23.73
CA SER A 82 5.23 -10.09 -24.20
C SER A 82 4.96 -9.78 -25.67
N SER A 83 4.37 -10.72 -26.39
CA SER A 83 3.85 -10.51 -27.75
C SER A 83 2.44 -9.90 -27.75
N LEU A 84 1.76 -9.86 -26.61
CA LEU A 84 0.43 -9.25 -26.50
C LEU A 84 0.52 -7.72 -26.46
N PRO A 85 -0.46 -7.01 -27.02
CA PRO A 85 -0.61 -5.58 -26.84
C PRO A 85 -0.67 -5.20 -25.36
N ILE A 86 -0.12 -4.05 -24.98
CA ILE A 86 -0.04 -3.61 -23.58
C ILE A 86 -1.40 -3.60 -22.87
N PRO A 87 -2.49 -3.09 -23.46
CA PRO A 87 -3.80 -3.16 -22.79
C PRO A 87 -4.25 -4.59 -22.49
N GLU A 88 -3.99 -5.54 -23.38
CA GLU A 88 -4.33 -6.96 -23.16
C GLU A 88 -3.48 -7.59 -22.03
N GLN A 89 -2.19 -7.21 -21.93
CA GLN A 89 -1.35 -7.62 -20.79
C GLN A 89 -1.92 -7.11 -19.48
N VAL A 90 -2.34 -5.85 -19.42
CA VAL A 90 -2.98 -5.25 -18.24
C VAL A 90 -4.25 -6.01 -17.88
N HIS A 91 -5.16 -6.20 -18.83
CA HIS A 91 -6.44 -6.90 -18.59
C HIS A 91 -6.23 -8.33 -18.11
N SER A 92 -5.31 -9.08 -18.73
CA SER A 92 -4.97 -10.44 -18.31
C SER A 92 -4.40 -10.47 -16.88
N SER A 93 -3.50 -9.55 -16.54
CA SER A 93 -2.92 -9.45 -15.21
C SER A 93 -3.96 -9.10 -14.16
N ILE A 94 -4.83 -8.13 -14.44
CA ILE A 94 -5.91 -7.74 -13.52
C ILE A 94 -6.90 -8.88 -13.29
N ALA A 95 -7.29 -9.62 -14.34
CA ALA A 95 -8.14 -10.79 -14.20
C ALA A 95 -7.49 -11.87 -13.32
N SER A 96 -6.18 -12.11 -13.49
CA SER A 96 -5.40 -13.01 -12.64
C SER A 96 -5.35 -12.54 -11.18
N SER A 97 -5.10 -11.26 -10.95
CA SER A 97 -5.07 -10.69 -9.60
C SER A 97 -6.41 -10.83 -8.89
N PHE A 98 -7.52 -10.58 -9.59
CA PHE A 98 -8.87 -10.83 -9.01
C PHE A 98 -9.07 -12.29 -8.65
N LYS A 99 -8.71 -13.23 -9.54
CA LYS A 99 -8.81 -14.67 -9.28
C LYS A 99 -8.03 -15.07 -8.02
N HIS A 100 -6.86 -14.50 -7.82
CA HIS A 100 -6.00 -14.87 -6.69
C HIS A 100 -6.42 -14.20 -5.38
N LEU A 101 -6.81 -12.92 -5.41
CA LEU A 101 -6.98 -12.07 -4.22
C LEU A 101 -8.41 -12.01 -3.70
N SER A 102 -9.42 -12.37 -4.51
CA SER A 102 -10.81 -12.28 -4.09
C SER A 102 -11.13 -13.16 -2.88
N ALA A 103 -12.07 -12.68 -2.08
CA ALA A 103 -12.61 -13.39 -0.94
C ALA A 103 -14.14 -13.35 -0.97
N PRO A 104 -14.83 -14.45 -0.62
CA PRO A 104 -16.27 -14.53 -0.61
C PRO A 104 -16.92 -13.45 0.26
N ARG A 105 -17.96 -12.82 -0.25
CA ARG A 105 -18.66 -11.69 0.40
C ARG A 105 -19.19 -12.05 1.78
N ASN A 106 -19.70 -13.26 1.95
CA ASN A 106 -20.26 -13.74 3.21
C ASN A 106 -19.25 -13.83 4.38
N LEU A 107 -17.96 -13.69 4.10
CA LEU A 107 -16.92 -13.63 5.14
C LEU A 107 -16.78 -12.25 5.79
N PHE A 108 -17.42 -11.22 5.24
CA PHE A 108 -17.38 -9.85 5.75
C PHE A 108 -18.64 -9.48 6.53
N SER A 109 -18.54 -8.58 7.51
CA SER A 109 -19.65 -8.17 8.37
C SER A 109 -20.71 -7.33 7.66
N ASP A 110 -20.38 -6.72 6.51
CA ASP A 110 -21.26 -5.93 5.66
C ASP A 110 -21.93 -6.75 4.54
N ALA A 111 -21.84 -8.09 4.61
CA ALA A 111 -22.57 -8.98 3.72
C ALA A 111 -24.08 -8.83 3.94
N SER A 112 -24.81 -8.47 2.86
CA SER A 112 -26.26 -8.35 2.95
C SER A 112 -26.91 -9.72 2.76
N PRO A 113 -27.82 -10.15 3.67
CA PRO A 113 -28.60 -11.39 3.51
C PRO A 113 -29.50 -11.39 2.25
N ALA A 114 -29.79 -10.20 1.71
CA ALA A 114 -30.69 -10.06 0.57
C ALA A 114 -30.10 -10.53 -0.77
N ALA A 115 -28.77 -10.71 -0.87
CA ALA A 115 -28.12 -11.18 -2.09
C ALA A 115 -28.31 -12.71 -2.31
N GLU A 116 -28.59 -13.47 -1.25
CA GLU A 116 -28.81 -14.93 -1.34
C GLU A 116 -30.22 -15.32 -1.81
N ALA A 117 -31.20 -14.38 -1.70
CA ALA A 117 -32.62 -14.70 -1.93
C ALA A 117 -33.11 -14.42 -3.37
N SER A 118 -32.32 -13.80 -4.24
CA SER A 118 -32.78 -13.38 -5.58
C SER A 118 -32.40 -14.30 -6.74
N SER A 119 -31.78 -15.45 -6.52
CA SER A 119 -31.38 -16.38 -7.57
C SER A 119 -32.36 -17.54 -7.73
N GLY A 120 -33.51 -17.25 -8.32
CA GLY A 120 -34.47 -18.28 -8.77
C GLY A 120 -34.11 -18.98 -10.09
N ASP A 121 -32.96 -18.68 -10.69
CA ASP A 121 -32.47 -19.33 -11.91
C ASP A 121 -31.06 -19.90 -11.68
N SER A 122 -31.02 -21.22 -11.47
CA SER A 122 -29.80 -21.96 -11.19
C SER A 122 -28.91 -22.24 -12.44
N SER A 123 -29.17 -21.61 -13.58
CA SER A 123 -28.48 -21.84 -14.85
C SER A 123 -27.33 -20.85 -15.14
N VAL A 124 -27.19 -19.77 -14.38
CA VAL A 124 -26.06 -18.81 -14.51
C VAL A 124 -25.14 -19.00 -13.30
N PRO A 125 -23.86 -19.30 -13.50
CA PRO A 125 -22.90 -19.29 -12.40
C PRO A 125 -22.90 -17.92 -11.76
N HIS A 126 -23.41 -17.80 -10.53
CA HIS A 126 -23.30 -16.58 -9.76
C HIS A 126 -21.81 -16.38 -9.46
N ASP A 127 -21.20 -15.38 -10.09
CA ASP A 127 -19.83 -14.97 -9.75
C ASP A 127 -19.86 -14.40 -8.33
N GLN A 128 -19.63 -15.27 -7.33
CA GLN A 128 -19.59 -14.91 -5.91
C GLN A 128 -18.55 -13.83 -5.61
N ASP A 129 -17.67 -13.56 -6.56
CA ASP A 129 -16.60 -12.57 -6.50
C ASP A 129 -16.96 -11.26 -7.22
N ALA A 130 -18.17 -11.15 -7.81
CA ALA A 130 -18.57 -9.97 -8.60
C ALA A 130 -18.51 -8.66 -7.81
N ASP A 131 -18.72 -8.72 -6.49
CA ASP A 131 -18.69 -7.57 -5.58
C ASP A 131 -17.30 -7.29 -4.99
N PHE A 132 -16.31 -8.16 -5.21
CA PHE A 132 -14.95 -7.93 -4.70
C PHE A 132 -14.26 -6.86 -5.54
N TYR A 133 -13.60 -5.93 -4.85
CA TYR A 133 -12.83 -4.86 -5.46
C TYR A 133 -11.41 -4.81 -4.89
N LEU A 134 -10.48 -4.25 -5.65
CA LEU A 134 -9.16 -3.86 -5.18
C LEU A 134 -9.18 -2.37 -4.80
N ASP A 135 -8.55 -2.04 -3.67
CA ASP A 135 -8.51 -0.65 -3.21
C ASP A 135 -7.54 0.18 -4.06
N CYS A 136 -6.43 -0.44 -4.47
CA CYS A 136 -5.48 0.21 -5.36
C CYS A 136 -4.78 -0.81 -6.27
N VAL A 137 -4.55 -0.39 -7.52
CA VAL A 137 -3.64 -1.09 -8.42
C VAL A 137 -2.57 -0.11 -8.90
N LEU A 138 -1.31 -0.51 -8.76
CA LEU A 138 -0.19 0.28 -9.23
C LEU A 138 0.33 -0.23 -10.57
N LEU A 139 0.72 0.67 -11.45
CA LEU A 139 1.70 0.36 -12.48
C LEU A 139 3.05 0.18 -11.77
N HIS A 140 3.64 -1.02 -11.81
CA HIS A 140 4.79 -1.40 -10.97
C HIS A 140 6.07 -0.61 -11.31
N ALA A 141 6.18 -0.19 -12.57
CA ALA A 141 7.20 0.75 -13.06
C ALA A 141 6.72 1.36 -14.37
N PRO A 142 7.19 2.56 -14.76
CA PRO A 142 7.03 3.06 -16.11
C PRO A 142 7.61 2.10 -17.15
N TYR A 143 7.11 2.15 -18.36
CA TYR A 143 7.78 1.56 -19.51
C TYR A 143 8.92 2.49 -19.98
N PRO A 144 9.92 1.98 -20.73
CA PRO A 144 10.98 2.82 -21.30
C PRO A 144 10.46 3.92 -22.25
N ALA A 145 9.36 3.65 -22.95
CA ALA A 145 8.65 4.66 -23.76
C ALA A 145 7.44 5.17 -22.97
N TYR A 146 7.28 6.48 -22.89
CA TYR A 146 6.18 7.09 -22.16
C TYR A 146 4.81 6.74 -22.76
N GLU A 147 4.71 6.63 -24.07
CA GLU A 147 3.49 6.24 -24.79
C GLU A 147 2.99 4.85 -24.30
N ASP A 148 3.90 3.93 -24.06
CA ASP A 148 3.59 2.59 -23.54
C ASP A 148 3.12 2.65 -22.08
N THR A 149 3.74 3.54 -21.29
CA THR A 149 3.28 3.85 -19.91
C THR A 149 1.84 4.36 -19.93
N LEU A 150 1.54 5.29 -20.83
CA LEU A 150 0.20 5.87 -20.97
C LEU A 150 -0.82 4.84 -21.48
N LEU A 151 -0.44 3.93 -22.38
CA LEU A 151 -1.30 2.82 -22.83
C LEU A 151 -1.68 1.90 -21.65
N ALA A 152 -0.69 1.51 -20.84
CA ALA A 152 -0.94 0.70 -19.65
C ALA A 152 -1.82 1.45 -18.63
N TRP A 153 -1.55 2.73 -18.42
CA TRP A 153 -2.33 3.58 -17.53
C TRP A 153 -3.80 3.66 -17.95
N ARG A 154 -4.07 3.93 -19.23
CA ARG A 154 -5.44 4.00 -19.79
C ARG A 154 -6.19 2.67 -19.65
N ALA A 155 -5.49 1.55 -19.79
CA ALA A 155 -6.10 0.25 -19.51
C ALA A 155 -6.49 0.08 -18.04
N LEU A 156 -5.67 0.56 -17.09
CA LEU A 156 -6.02 0.57 -15.65
C LEU A 156 -7.18 1.53 -15.36
N GLU A 157 -7.22 2.71 -15.98
CA GLU A 157 -8.31 3.69 -15.85
C GLU A 157 -9.69 3.08 -16.13
N SER A 158 -9.79 2.12 -17.07
CA SER A 158 -11.05 1.48 -17.45
C SER A 158 -11.73 0.69 -16.30
N TYR A 159 -10.99 0.37 -15.25
CA TYR A 159 -11.53 -0.34 -14.09
C TYR A 159 -12.00 0.59 -12.97
N VAL A 160 -11.63 1.87 -13.01
CA VAL A 160 -11.92 2.84 -11.94
C VAL A 160 -13.27 3.52 -12.21
N PRO A 161 -14.12 3.72 -11.18
CA PRO A 161 -13.95 3.40 -9.75
C PRO A 161 -14.60 2.07 -9.34
N HIS A 162 -14.94 1.20 -10.27
CA HIS A 162 -15.81 0.05 -10.03
C HIS A 162 -15.06 -1.14 -9.40
N ARG A 163 -14.28 -1.86 -10.21
CA ARG A 163 -13.53 -3.04 -9.77
C ARG A 163 -12.21 -2.65 -9.07
N ILE A 164 -11.64 -1.50 -9.41
CA ILE A 164 -10.48 -0.89 -8.78
C ILE A 164 -10.90 0.49 -8.28
N ARG A 165 -10.66 0.77 -6.99
CA ARG A 165 -11.08 2.05 -6.39
C ARG A 165 -10.16 3.19 -6.78
N THR A 166 -8.84 2.95 -6.77
CA THR A 166 -7.81 3.93 -7.08
C THR A 166 -6.67 3.29 -7.85
N ILE A 167 -5.92 4.10 -8.59
CA ILE A 167 -4.72 3.66 -9.29
C ILE A 167 -3.52 4.52 -8.89
N GLY A 168 -2.33 3.97 -9.05
CA GLY A 168 -1.07 4.63 -8.74
C GLY A 168 0.08 4.08 -9.55
N ILE A 169 1.28 4.55 -9.26
CA ILE A 169 2.50 4.15 -9.96
C ILE A 169 3.63 3.93 -8.98
N SER A 170 4.55 3.03 -9.32
CA SER A 170 5.74 2.72 -8.53
C SER A 170 7.01 2.90 -9.34
N ASN A 171 8.14 3.13 -8.69
CA ASN A 171 9.45 3.28 -9.31
C ASN A 171 9.48 4.37 -10.40
N VAL A 172 8.83 5.48 -10.15
CA VAL A 172 8.67 6.61 -11.07
C VAL A 172 9.55 7.78 -10.63
N ASP A 173 10.15 8.48 -11.57
CA ASP A 173 10.83 9.74 -11.28
C ASP A 173 9.87 10.95 -11.31
N LEU A 174 10.39 12.14 -11.00
CA LEU A 174 9.55 13.32 -10.88
C LEU A 174 9.00 13.79 -12.23
N ASP A 175 9.80 13.73 -13.31
CA ASP A 175 9.39 14.23 -14.61
C ASP A 175 8.38 13.31 -15.28
N GLU A 176 8.59 11.99 -15.16
CA GLU A 176 7.61 10.97 -15.57
C GLU A 176 6.29 11.13 -14.79
N LEU A 177 6.37 11.34 -13.46
CA LEU A 177 5.18 11.53 -12.62
C LEU A 177 4.41 12.80 -13.00
N ARG A 178 5.10 13.91 -13.28
CA ARG A 178 4.48 15.16 -13.72
C ARG A 178 3.74 14.95 -15.03
N THR A 179 4.43 14.38 -16.02
CA THR A 179 3.84 14.10 -17.34
C THR A 179 2.61 13.21 -17.22
N LEU A 180 2.69 12.14 -16.43
CA LEU A 180 1.55 11.28 -16.17
C LEU A 180 0.40 12.02 -15.47
N CYS A 181 0.71 12.88 -14.50
CA CYS A 181 -0.32 13.70 -13.85
C CYS A 181 -0.99 14.69 -14.80
N ASP A 182 -0.29 15.16 -15.83
CA ASP A 182 -0.87 16.08 -16.82
C ASP A 182 -1.78 15.32 -17.81
N ASP A 183 -1.36 14.17 -18.31
CA ASP A 183 -1.99 13.43 -19.41
C ASP A 183 -3.07 12.41 -18.97
N ALA A 184 -2.99 11.90 -17.74
CA ALA A 184 -3.92 10.90 -17.24
C ALA A 184 -5.32 11.48 -17.03
N SER A 185 -6.38 10.73 -17.39
CA SER A 185 -7.78 11.09 -17.07
C SER A 185 -8.08 10.83 -15.59
N VAL A 186 -7.65 9.67 -15.07
CA VAL A 186 -7.68 9.35 -13.64
C VAL A 186 -6.28 9.58 -13.07
N LYS A 187 -6.15 10.56 -12.19
CA LYS A 187 -4.84 10.92 -11.62
C LYS A 187 -4.36 9.86 -10.64
N PRO A 188 -3.02 9.65 -10.51
CA PRO A 188 -2.49 8.75 -9.50
C PRO A 188 -2.85 9.22 -8.10
N VAL A 189 -3.33 8.30 -7.27
CA VAL A 189 -3.62 8.53 -5.84
C VAL A 189 -2.45 8.06 -4.97
N VAL A 190 -1.64 7.14 -5.50
CA VAL A 190 -0.50 6.54 -4.81
C VAL A 190 0.75 6.60 -5.70
N VAL A 191 1.86 6.97 -5.09
CA VAL A 191 3.22 6.76 -5.64
C VAL A 191 4.00 5.89 -4.65
N GLN A 192 4.54 4.75 -5.11
CA GLN A 192 5.28 3.82 -4.26
C GLN A 192 6.73 3.74 -4.70
N ASN A 193 7.63 4.39 -3.99
CA ASN A 193 9.07 4.44 -4.31
C ASN A 193 9.94 4.06 -3.11
N ARG A 194 11.22 3.76 -3.37
CA ARG A 194 12.22 3.49 -2.34
C ARG A 194 12.52 4.74 -1.51
N LEU A 195 12.58 4.59 -0.21
CA LEU A 195 13.24 5.59 0.64
C LEU A 195 14.74 5.22 0.75
N ASN A 196 15.56 5.77 -0.14
CA ASN A 196 16.94 5.32 -0.33
C ASN A 196 17.87 6.54 -0.57
N PRO A 197 19.02 6.65 0.12
CA PRO A 197 19.97 7.74 -0.08
C PRO A 197 20.52 7.83 -1.51
N LYS A 198 20.61 6.69 -2.22
CA LYS A 198 21.07 6.67 -3.63
C LYS A 198 20.09 7.37 -4.59
N GLU A 199 18.83 7.49 -4.20
CA GLU A 199 17.77 8.17 -4.94
C GLU A 199 17.38 9.49 -4.24
N ALA A 200 18.30 10.09 -3.46
CA ALA A 200 18.06 11.30 -2.66
C ALA A 200 16.77 11.20 -1.83
N TYR A 201 16.48 10.00 -1.29
CA TYR A 201 15.27 9.69 -0.53
C TYR A 201 13.96 9.99 -1.28
N ASN A 202 14.00 10.07 -2.60
CA ASN A 202 12.88 10.50 -3.43
C ASN A 202 12.26 11.84 -3.02
N THR A 203 13.06 12.74 -2.45
CA THR A 203 12.57 13.99 -1.85
C THR A 203 11.79 14.86 -2.82
N PRO A 204 12.22 15.11 -4.08
CA PRO A 204 11.42 15.89 -5.03
C PRO A 204 10.06 15.23 -5.35
N VAL A 205 10.03 13.89 -5.49
CA VAL A 205 8.78 13.13 -5.73
C VAL A 205 7.86 13.21 -4.51
N ARG A 206 8.41 13.06 -3.28
CA ARG A 206 7.61 13.15 -2.04
C ARG A 206 6.98 14.53 -1.86
N ILE A 207 7.73 15.60 -2.11
CA ILE A 207 7.22 16.98 -2.03
C ILE A 207 6.08 17.17 -3.05
N PHE A 208 6.30 16.77 -4.29
CA PHE A 208 5.29 16.83 -5.35
C PHE A 208 4.01 16.05 -4.98
N CYS A 209 4.15 14.85 -4.44
CA CYS A 209 3.03 14.05 -3.96
C CYS A 209 2.26 14.78 -2.85
N ARG A 210 2.95 15.29 -1.83
CA ARG A 210 2.35 16.00 -0.70
C ARG A 210 1.55 17.24 -1.16
N GLU A 211 2.09 18.02 -2.08
CA GLU A 211 1.44 19.22 -2.63
C GLU A 211 0.15 18.89 -3.42
N ARG A 212 0.04 17.68 -3.95
CA ARG A 212 -1.10 17.23 -4.75
C ARG A 212 -2.05 16.26 -4.02
N GLY A 213 -1.80 15.99 -2.74
CA GLY A 213 -2.60 15.03 -1.97
C GLY A 213 -2.43 13.59 -2.43
N ILE A 214 -1.33 13.27 -3.13
CA ILE A 214 -0.96 11.90 -3.52
C ILE A 214 -0.25 11.23 -2.34
N ASN A 215 -0.67 10.03 -1.96
CA ASN A 215 0.00 9.28 -0.90
C ASN A 215 1.32 8.70 -1.43
N PHE A 216 2.41 9.03 -0.76
CA PHE A 216 3.71 8.44 -1.04
C PHE A 216 3.89 7.19 -0.17
N GLN A 217 4.04 6.02 -0.79
CA GLN A 217 4.31 4.77 -0.08
C GLN A 217 5.79 4.46 -0.11
N SER A 218 6.40 4.45 1.07
CA SER A 218 7.83 4.17 1.25
C SER A 218 8.09 2.68 1.37
N PHE A 219 8.97 2.11 0.54
CA PHE A 219 9.50 0.78 0.75
C PHE A 219 11.03 0.78 0.95
N TRP A 220 11.59 -0.31 1.48
CA TRP A 220 12.97 -0.43 1.95
C TRP A 220 13.34 0.61 3.01
N THR A 221 12.38 1.13 3.72
CA THR A 221 12.51 2.21 4.70
C THR A 221 13.58 1.92 5.76
N LEU A 222 13.68 0.69 6.25
CA LEU A 222 14.70 0.29 7.20
C LEU A 222 15.94 -0.30 6.51
N THR A 223 15.73 -1.23 5.58
CA THR A 223 16.80 -2.06 5.01
C THR A 223 17.76 -1.26 4.12
N ALA A 224 17.29 -0.20 3.46
CA ALA A 224 18.15 0.70 2.69
C ALA A 224 18.81 1.80 3.54
N ASN A 225 18.43 1.94 4.82
CA ASN A 225 18.83 3.06 5.67
C ASN A 225 19.42 2.63 7.04
N PRO A 226 20.30 1.63 7.12
CA PRO A 226 20.80 1.13 8.40
C PRO A 226 21.56 2.20 9.21
N GLY A 227 22.23 3.14 8.54
CA GLY A 227 22.92 4.26 9.19
C GLY A 227 21.93 5.26 9.79
N LEU A 228 20.85 5.59 9.08
CA LEU A 228 19.83 6.50 9.56
C LEU A 228 19.04 5.91 10.74
N VAL A 229 18.69 4.62 10.67
CA VAL A 229 18.05 3.90 11.80
C VAL A 229 18.90 3.96 13.07
N LYS A 230 20.24 3.96 12.96
CA LYS A 230 21.17 4.03 14.09
C LYS A 230 21.60 5.45 14.45
N SER A 231 21.10 6.47 13.78
CA SER A 231 21.45 7.86 14.03
C SER A 231 20.90 8.36 15.37
N ASP A 232 21.54 9.40 15.92
CA ASP A 232 21.08 10.07 17.15
C ASP A 232 19.66 10.64 16.98
N ILE A 233 19.31 11.13 15.78
CA ILE A 233 17.96 11.64 15.48
C ILE A 233 16.90 10.59 15.76
N VAL A 234 17.09 9.38 15.25
CA VAL A 234 16.17 8.27 15.45
C VAL A 234 16.25 7.75 16.89
N GLY A 235 17.47 7.59 17.44
CA GLY A 235 17.72 7.14 18.80
C GLY A 235 17.08 8.02 19.87
N ASN A 236 17.10 9.34 19.70
CA ASN A 236 16.48 10.27 20.62
C ASN A 236 14.96 10.12 20.68
N VAL A 237 14.29 9.96 19.53
CA VAL A 237 12.84 9.68 19.47
C VAL A 237 12.54 8.31 20.08
N ALA A 238 13.33 7.30 19.76
CA ALA A 238 13.17 5.95 20.29
C ALA A 238 13.23 5.91 21.82
N ALA A 239 14.26 6.57 22.40
CA ALA A 239 14.44 6.65 23.84
C ALA A 239 13.34 7.47 24.53
N ALA A 240 12.93 8.59 23.96
CA ALA A 240 11.90 9.45 24.53
C ALA A 240 10.52 8.76 24.58
N VAL A 241 10.18 7.95 23.59
CA VAL A 241 8.89 7.24 23.50
C VAL A 241 8.94 5.86 24.15
N GLY A 242 10.14 5.28 24.32
CA GLY A 242 10.31 3.91 24.79
C GLY A 242 9.92 2.88 23.73
N VAL A 243 10.36 3.09 22.48
CA VAL A 243 10.16 2.19 21.34
C VAL A 243 11.51 1.81 20.71
N SER A 244 11.50 0.86 19.76
CA SER A 244 12.73 0.53 19.02
C SER A 244 13.10 1.63 18.02
N ASN A 245 14.36 1.65 17.58
CA ASN A 245 14.82 2.57 16.53
C ASN A 245 14.05 2.37 15.22
N GLU A 246 13.69 1.15 14.89
CA GLU A 246 12.91 0.82 13.70
C GLU A 246 11.54 1.49 13.74
N VAL A 247 10.85 1.41 14.87
CA VAL A 247 9.55 2.07 15.10
C VAL A 247 9.68 3.59 15.07
N ALA A 248 10.70 4.14 15.73
CA ALA A 248 10.98 5.58 15.71
C ALA A 248 11.26 6.08 14.29
N MET A 249 12.01 5.29 13.49
CA MET A 249 12.24 5.59 12.07
C MET A 249 10.93 5.59 11.27
N TYR A 250 10.05 4.59 11.47
CA TYR A 250 8.73 4.59 10.86
C TYR A 250 7.92 5.82 11.26
N GLY A 251 7.93 6.17 12.55
CA GLY A 251 7.26 7.38 13.05
C GLY A 251 7.74 8.65 12.36
N LEU A 252 9.06 8.84 12.23
CA LEU A 252 9.66 10.00 11.55
C LEU A 252 9.30 10.07 10.06
N VAL A 253 9.31 8.92 9.36
CA VAL A 253 8.91 8.85 7.96
C VAL A 253 7.43 9.18 7.79
N LEU A 254 6.55 8.67 8.65
CA LEU A 254 5.13 9.02 8.68
C LEU A 254 4.90 10.50 9.00
N GLY A 255 5.77 11.08 9.84
CA GLY A 255 5.77 12.50 10.20
C GLY A 255 6.10 13.46 9.05
N LEU A 256 6.64 12.97 7.93
CA LEU A 256 6.86 13.80 6.71
C LEU A 256 5.54 14.28 6.09
N GLY A 257 4.41 13.62 6.43
CA GLY A 257 3.09 13.95 5.93
C GLY A 257 2.78 13.38 4.54
N GLY A 258 1.58 12.85 4.37
CA GLY A 258 1.15 12.21 3.11
C GLY A 258 1.90 10.92 2.78
N VAL A 259 2.51 10.27 3.77
CA VAL A 259 3.33 9.07 3.60
C VAL A 259 2.70 7.87 4.30
N SER A 260 2.77 6.72 3.65
CA SER A 260 2.57 5.40 4.26
C SER A 260 3.86 4.58 4.15
N VAL A 261 4.04 3.60 5.03
CA VAL A 261 5.25 2.76 5.04
C VAL A 261 4.87 1.29 4.77
N LEU A 262 5.61 0.65 3.87
CA LEU A 262 5.53 -0.78 3.66
C LEU A 262 6.40 -1.50 4.70
N ASP A 263 5.75 -2.23 5.60
CA ASP A 263 6.41 -3.08 6.57
C ASP A 263 6.47 -4.52 6.04
N GLY A 264 7.67 -5.05 5.94
CA GLY A 264 7.93 -6.38 5.39
C GLY A 264 8.40 -7.37 6.45
N THR A 265 8.20 -7.13 7.75
CA THR A 265 8.67 -8.03 8.80
C THR A 265 8.03 -9.43 8.69
N THR A 266 8.80 -10.46 9.06
CA THR A 266 8.31 -11.85 9.18
C THR A 266 8.14 -12.28 10.63
N ASN A 267 8.36 -11.37 11.57
CA ASN A 267 8.30 -11.63 13.00
C ASN A 267 6.98 -11.10 13.58
N GLU A 268 6.13 -11.97 14.09
CA GLU A 268 4.80 -11.64 14.60
C GLU A 268 4.83 -10.62 15.76
N SER A 269 5.80 -10.73 16.67
CA SER A 269 5.95 -9.77 17.76
C SER A 269 6.29 -8.38 17.25
N ARG A 270 7.09 -8.28 16.17
CA ARG A 270 7.38 -7.00 15.50
C ARG A 270 6.15 -6.47 14.78
N MET A 271 5.38 -7.31 14.06
CA MET A 271 4.14 -6.89 13.39
C MET A 271 3.23 -6.11 14.35
N LYS A 272 3.00 -6.65 15.55
CA LYS A 272 2.20 -6.00 16.58
C LYS A 272 2.91 -4.78 17.15
N GLY A 273 4.19 -4.93 17.49
CA GLY A 273 5.01 -3.86 18.08
C GLY A 273 5.16 -2.65 17.18
N ASP A 274 5.28 -2.85 15.86
CA ASP A 274 5.40 -1.77 14.88
C ASP A 274 4.10 -0.97 14.77
N LEU A 275 2.92 -1.66 14.71
CA LEU A 275 1.61 -1.00 14.71
C LEU A 275 1.36 -0.20 16.00
N GLU A 276 1.53 -0.82 17.16
CA GLU A 276 1.33 -0.17 18.46
C GLU A 276 2.34 0.98 18.66
N GLY A 277 3.57 0.75 18.23
CA GLY A 277 4.66 1.69 18.41
C GLY A 277 4.52 2.96 17.58
N VAL A 278 4.07 2.89 16.33
CA VAL A 278 3.85 4.10 15.53
C VAL A 278 2.68 4.93 16.06
N GLU A 279 1.66 4.29 16.67
CA GLU A 279 0.60 5.02 17.36
C GLU A 279 1.10 5.71 18.64
N LYS A 280 1.99 5.03 19.40
CA LYS A 280 2.67 5.64 20.55
C LYS A 280 3.49 6.86 20.15
N VAL A 281 4.29 6.76 19.09
CA VAL A 281 5.07 7.89 18.55
C VAL A 281 4.14 9.04 18.17
N ALA A 282 3.03 8.76 17.48
CA ALA A 282 2.07 9.77 17.05
C ALA A 282 1.40 10.47 18.25
N ALA A 283 0.97 9.72 19.25
CA ALA A 283 0.35 10.26 20.46
C ALA A 283 1.34 11.14 21.25
N TRP A 284 2.56 10.67 21.44
CA TRP A 284 3.62 11.43 22.09
C TRP A 284 3.96 12.71 21.34
N ALA A 285 4.10 12.64 20.01
CA ALA A 285 4.39 13.77 19.14
C ALA A 285 3.28 14.84 19.15
N ALA A 286 2.01 14.43 19.32
CA ALA A 286 0.87 15.34 19.43
C ALA A 286 0.67 15.91 20.86
N GLY A 287 1.32 15.31 21.85
CA GLY A 287 1.16 15.66 23.26
C GLY A 287 2.44 16.22 23.90
N GLU A 288 2.90 15.58 24.95
CA GLU A 288 4.02 16.01 25.79
C GLU A 288 5.37 16.10 25.05
N GLY A 289 5.54 15.33 23.99
CA GLY A 289 6.76 15.30 23.19
C GLY A 289 6.80 16.31 22.05
N SER A 290 5.80 17.16 21.88
CA SER A 290 5.62 17.98 20.67
C SER A 290 6.85 18.84 20.32
N THR A 291 7.52 19.45 21.28
CA THR A 291 8.73 20.27 21.06
C THR A 291 9.88 19.41 20.55
N VAL A 292 10.21 18.32 21.25
CA VAL A 292 11.30 17.40 20.87
C VAL A 292 11.00 16.73 19.54
N TRP A 293 9.73 16.41 19.27
CA TRP A 293 9.28 15.90 17.99
C TRP A 293 9.55 16.85 16.85
N GLN A 294 9.19 18.13 16.98
CA GLN A 294 9.40 19.12 15.92
C GLN A 294 10.89 19.32 15.63
N GLU A 295 11.74 19.37 16.67
CA GLU A 295 13.20 19.44 16.52
C GLU A 295 13.75 18.21 15.79
N SER A 296 13.35 17.00 16.24
CA SER A 296 13.79 15.74 15.64
C SER A 296 13.31 15.59 14.19
N LEU A 297 12.05 15.93 13.92
CA LEU A 297 11.48 15.90 12.57
C LEU A 297 12.14 16.94 11.65
N GLY A 298 12.45 18.14 12.15
CA GLY A 298 13.18 19.15 11.40
C GLY A 298 14.60 18.69 11.03
N ALA A 299 15.32 18.09 11.98
CA ALA A 299 16.62 17.51 11.72
C ALA A 299 16.52 16.32 10.72
N PHE A 300 15.51 15.46 10.86
CA PHE A 300 15.26 14.36 9.94
C PHE A 300 14.96 14.85 8.52
N LYS A 301 14.08 15.84 8.37
CA LYS A 301 13.79 16.51 7.09
C LYS A 301 15.07 17.06 6.45
N SER A 302 15.92 17.71 7.24
CA SER A 302 17.19 18.26 6.75
C SER A 302 18.12 17.18 6.19
N VAL A 303 18.23 16.02 6.87
CA VAL A 303 19.02 14.86 6.38
C VAL A 303 18.45 14.33 5.07
N LEU A 304 17.14 14.29 4.91
CA LEU A 304 16.49 13.85 3.69
C LEU A 304 16.53 14.90 2.56
N GLY A 305 17.01 16.11 2.82
CA GLY A 305 16.96 17.23 1.86
C GLY A 305 15.57 17.81 1.64
N ASP A 306 14.62 17.55 2.55
CA ASP A 306 13.27 18.11 2.55
C ASP A 306 13.31 19.52 3.15
N LYS A 307 13.75 20.50 2.34
CA LYS A 307 13.81 21.88 2.77
C LYS A 307 12.39 22.44 2.81
N GLU A 308 12.00 23.02 3.93
CA GLU A 308 10.81 23.87 3.97
C GLU A 308 11.04 25.04 3.00
N THR A 309 10.15 25.18 2.03
CA THR A 309 10.05 26.44 1.27
C THR A 309 9.57 27.49 2.27
N VAL A 310 10.48 28.39 2.66
CA VAL A 310 10.19 29.57 3.49
C VAL A 310 9.23 30.48 2.73
#